data_2387a4946915a78d17197143b82d5b21
#
_entry.id   2387a4946915a78d17197143b82d5b21
#
_cell.length_a   1.000
_cell.length_b   1.000
_cell.length_c   1.000
_cell.angle_alpha   90.00
_cell.angle_beta   90.00
_cell.angle_gamma   90.00
#
_symmetry.space_group_name_H-M   'P 1'
#
loop_
_entity.id
_entity.type
_entity.pdbx_description
1 polymer ?
#
loop_
_entity_poly.entity_id
_entity_poly.type
_entity_poly.pdbx_seq_one_letter_code
_entity_poly.pdbx_strand_id
1 'polypeptide(L)'
;ETRRGALGGAVAGFGILFLGIGFLQQAFVADSRSLDLSQLSGYGFWSVLAFTLAGIVLTVVMQASAAVLAVVLTLAEAGVLPLNEAAAAVIGANIGTTATAVLAAISATPNAQRAALAHVMFNLLTGIIALVLLPALLQLIANIQQLLDLAPSPAMSLALFHTLFNLLGVILMWPLTERLGKFLAQRFTTQEEEQGRPRYIDRNVAAVPSLAVDALYREVIRLGGMCLQQTQAIYHPTHVANPPLKLDAVPMLSQSIVDFVNTVNQHVMPQDTSRHLAALLRIHRYYEVCYELVREATPLRPHVAKLAATPNPLYHDHLLPWLEQVGCVLQQLDPTQADFLERPIAGIEAIEEGYQTLKAYLLEQGASGGLSVEKMDELIRYCSDLRRLLKQAHKAAHTLNSVHPHQENAPQFA
;
A
#
# COMPACT_ATOMS: atom_id res chain seq x y z
N GLU A 1 27.23 15.35 -9.72
CA GLU A 1 27.09 15.45 -11.20
C GLU A 1 26.45 16.77 -11.57
N THR A 2 27.12 17.53 -12.46
CA THR A 2 26.58 18.82 -12.93
C THR A 2 25.39 18.55 -13.87
N ARG A 3 24.34 19.39 -13.83
CA ARG A 3 23.16 19.31 -14.75
C ARG A 3 23.56 19.13 -16.22
N ARG A 4 24.69 19.75 -16.64
CA ARG A 4 25.24 19.63 -17.98
C ARG A 4 25.78 18.24 -18.29
N GLY A 5 26.39 17.56 -17.31
CA GLY A 5 26.87 16.18 -17.45
C GLY A 5 25.74 15.17 -17.60
N ALA A 6 24.65 15.34 -16.83
CA ALA A 6 23.45 14.50 -16.96
C ALA A 6 22.77 14.67 -18.35
N LEU A 7 22.69 15.91 -18.86
CA LEU A 7 22.15 16.19 -20.20
C LEU A 7 23.04 15.60 -21.30
N GLY A 8 24.36 15.71 -21.18
CA GLY A 8 25.32 15.09 -22.08
C GLY A 8 25.21 13.57 -22.10
N GLY A 9 25.05 12.93 -20.93
CA GLY A 9 24.79 11.49 -20.80
C GLY A 9 23.51 11.05 -21.47
N ALA A 10 22.42 11.81 -21.31
CA ALA A 10 21.15 11.51 -21.99
C ALA A 10 21.27 11.57 -23.53
N VAL A 11 21.91 12.63 -24.07
CA VAL A 11 22.13 12.78 -25.52
C VAL A 11 23.03 11.65 -26.04
N ALA A 12 24.09 11.29 -25.32
CA ALA A 12 24.96 10.18 -25.70
C ALA A 12 24.21 8.84 -25.71
N GLY A 13 23.35 8.60 -24.70
CA GLY A 13 22.48 7.40 -24.65
C GLY A 13 21.53 7.31 -25.83
N PHE A 14 20.89 8.42 -26.24
CA PHE A 14 20.09 8.48 -27.47
C PHE A 14 20.93 8.18 -28.72
N GLY A 15 22.15 8.75 -28.83
CA GLY A 15 23.04 8.47 -29.95
C GLY A 15 23.40 6.99 -30.06
N ILE A 16 23.73 6.34 -28.94
CA ILE A 16 24.04 4.90 -28.88
C ILE A 16 22.81 4.05 -29.26
N LEU A 17 21.60 4.44 -28.82
CA LEU A 17 20.35 3.76 -29.18
C LEU A 17 20.16 3.77 -30.70
N PHE A 18 20.29 4.93 -31.37
CA PHE A 18 20.13 5.04 -32.83
C PHE A 18 21.24 4.32 -33.59
N LEU A 19 22.47 4.30 -33.10
CA LEU A 19 23.55 3.49 -33.66
C LEU A 19 23.21 1.99 -33.58
N GLY A 20 22.70 1.53 -32.43
CA GLY A 20 22.26 0.15 -32.24
C GLY A 20 21.15 -0.26 -33.20
N ILE A 21 20.14 0.60 -33.41
CA ILE A 21 19.08 0.40 -34.38
C ILE A 21 19.66 0.32 -35.81
N GLY A 22 20.61 1.19 -36.15
CA GLY A 22 21.29 1.16 -37.47
C GLY A 22 22.07 -0.14 -37.68
N PHE A 23 22.78 -0.66 -36.69
CA PHE A 23 23.46 -1.97 -36.78
C PHE A 23 22.48 -3.13 -36.93
N LEU A 24 21.35 -3.10 -36.22
CA LEU A 24 20.29 -4.11 -36.40
C LEU A 24 19.75 -4.08 -37.82
N GLN A 25 19.46 -2.90 -38.39
CA GLN A 25 19.00 -2.76 -39.79
C GLN A 25 20.00 -3.36 -40.77
N GLN A 26 21.29 -3.04 -40.65
CA GLN A 26 22.32 -3.59 -41.53
C GLN A 26 22.44 -5.10 -41.40
N ALA A 27 22.40 -5.66 -40.19
CA ALA A 27 22.45 -7.10 -39.99
C ALA A 27 21.28 -7.84 -40.63
N PHE A 28 20.06 -7.34 -40.46
CA PHE A 28 18.87 -7.98 -41.04
C PHE A 28 18.77 -7.82 -42.54
N VAL A 29 19.20 -6.71 -43.11
CA VAL A 29 19.25 -6.53 -44.58
C VAL A 29 20.28 -7.49 -45.20
N ALA A 30 21.43 -7.70 -44.52
CA ALA A 30 22.46 -8.62 -45.01
C ALA A 30 22.00 -10.08 -44.99
N ASP A 31 21.17 -10.48 -44.00
CA ASP A 31 20.77 -11.87 -43.76
C ASP A 31 19.31 -12.15 -44.20
N SER A 32 18.62 -11.14 -44.79
CA SER A 32 17.21 -11.22 -45.18
C SER A 32 16.91 -12.35 -46.19
N ARG A 33 17.92 -12.87 -46.88
CA ARG A 33 17.78 -13.98 -47.82
C ARG A 33 17.75 -15.35 -47.14
N SER A 34 18.19 -15.45 -45.90
CA SER A 34 18.22 -16.72 -45.14
C SER A 34 17.02 -16.87 -44.21
N LEU A 35 16.37 -15.76 -43.80
CA LEU A 35 15.23 -15.73 -42.91
C LEU A 35 13.92 -15.64 -43.73
N ASP A 36 13.48 -16.75 -44.26
CA ASP A 36 12.17 -16.83 -44.94
C ASP A 36 11.05 -17.06 -43.89
N LEU A 37 10.55 -15.97 -43.31
CA LEU A 37 9.39 -16.00 -42.41
C LEU A 37 8.06 -16.08 -43.17
N SER A 38 8.11 -16.06 -44.52
CA SER A 38 6.90 -16.15 -45.38
C SER A 38 6.18 -17.48 -45.20
N GLN A 39 6.90 -18.54 -44.84
CA GLN A 39 6.31 -19.87 -44.57
C GLN A 39 5.46 -19.88 -43.28
N LEU A 40 5.70 -18.97 -42.34
CA LEU A 40 4.89 -18.78 -41.11
C LEU A 40 3.80 -17.73 -41.33
N SER A 41 3.92 -16.90 -42.35
CA SER A 41 2.90 -15.93 -42.78
C SER A 41 1.93 -16.59 -43.75
N GLY A 42 0.65 -16.25 -43.70
CA GLY A 42 -0.36 -16.77 -44.62
C GLY A 42 -1.33 -17.81 -44.02
N TYR A 43 -1.10 -18.26 -42.79
CA TYR A 43 -2.04 -19.14 -42.06
C TYR A 43 -3.19 -18.37 -41.39
N GLY A 44 -3.42 -17.12 -41.80
CA GLY A 44 -4.50 -16.29 -41.27
C GLY A 44 -4.43 -16.06 -39.77
N PHE A 45 -5.46 -16.46 -39.05
CA PHE A 45 -5.53 -16.29 -37.59
C PHE A 45 -4.35 -16.94 -36.82
N TRP A 46 -3.89 -18.10 -37.25
CA TRP A 46 -2.78 -18.80 -36.56
C TRP A 46 -1.44 -18.08 -36.71
N SER A 47 -1.23 -17.43 -37.85
CA SER A 47 -0.05 -16.58 -38.05
C SER A 47 -0.06 -15.39 -37.11
N VAL A 48 -1.15 -14.68 -36.99
CA VAL A 48 -1.33 -13.54 -36.05
C VAL A 48 -1.06 -13.99 -34.63
N LEU A 49 -1.62 -15.12 -34.22
CA LEU A 49 -1.41 -15.65 -32.86
C LEU A 49 0.07 -16.03 -32.61
N ALA A 50 0.71 -16.69 -33.55
CA ALA A 50 2.11 -17.08 -33.46
C ALA A 50 3.04 -15.86 -33.30
N PHE A 51 2.85 -14.83 -34.13
CA PHE A 51 3.65 -13.61 -34.05
C PHE A 51 3.33 -12.77 -32.79
N THR A 52 2.09 -12.79 -32.29
CA THR A 52 1.76 -12.21 -30.98
C THR A 52 2.53 -12.92 -29.86
N LEU A 53 2.53 -14.24 -29.84
CA LEU A 53 3.28 -15.02 -28.85
C LEU A 53 4.79 -14.76 -28.97
N ALA A 54 5.32 -14.70 -30.20
CA ALA A 54 6.73 -14.36 -30.43
C ALA A 54 7.06 -12.97 -29.85
N GLY A 55 6.22 -11.96 -30.05
CA GLY A 55 6.38 -10.64 -29.47
C GLY A 55 6.37 -10.63 -27.94
N ILE A 56 5.47 -11.42 -27.33
CA ILE A 56 5.45 -11.63 -25.87
C ILE A 56 6.77 -12.23 -25.40
N VAL A 57 7.16 -13.37 -25.96
CA VAL A 57 8.37 -14.10 -25.54
C VAL A 57 9.62 -13.25 -25.71
N LEU A 58 9.78 -12.59 -26.86
CA LEU A 58 10.91 -11.69 -27.10
C LEU A 58 10.98 -10.57 -26.06
N THR A 59 9.84 -9.96 -25.73
CA THR A 59 9.81 -8.87 -24.74
C THR A 59 10.13 -9.39 -23.34
N VAL A 60 9.65 -10.57 -22.96
CA VAL A 60 9.98 -11.20 -21.68
C VAL A 60 11.48 -11.51 -21.57
N VAL A 61 12.07 -12.04 -22.64
CA VAL A 61 13.50 -12.40 -22.69
C VAL A 61 14.38 -11.15 -22.72
N MET A 62 14.06 -10.18 -23.56
CA MET A 62 14.82 -8.94 -23.70
C MET A 62 14.57 -7.95 -22.58
N GLN A 63 13.46 -8.09 -21.84
CA GLN A 63 12.98 -7.14 -20.80
C GLN A 63 12.86 -5.69 -21.29
N ALA A 64 12.69 -5.50 -22.61
CA ALA A 64 12.67 -4.21 -23.26
C ALA A 64 11.78 -4.25 -24.50
N SER A 65 10.52 -3.83 -24.38
CA SER A 65 9.57 -3.75 -25.52
C SER A 65 10.05 -2.80 -26.63
N ALA A 66 10.75 -1.71 -26.26
CA ALA A 66 11.33 -0.80 -27.23
C ALA A 66 12.37 -1.49 -28.15
N ALA A 67 13.17 -2.41 -27.61
CA ALA A 67 14.12 -3.19 -28.38
C ALA A 67 13.39 -4.16 -29.32
N VAL A 68 12.36 -4.87 -28.83
CA VAL A 68 11.52 -5.74 -29.67
C VAL A 68 10.83 -4.95 -30.77
N LEU A 69 10.28 -3.77 -30.44
CA LEU A 69 9.67 -2.89 -31.42
C LEU A 69 10.67 -2.46 -32.51
N ALA A 70 11.90 -2.10 -32.14
CA ALA A 70 12.96 -1.77 -33.10
C ALA A 70 13.27 -2.94 -34.05
N VAL A 71 13.35 -4.16 -33.53
CA VAL A 71 13.54 -5.36 -34.34
C VAL A 71 12.38 -5.60 -35.29
N VAL A 72 11.15 -5.53 -34.82
CA VAL A 72 9.92 -5.72 -35.61
C VAL A 72 9.81 -4.65 -36.73
N LEU A 73 10.06 -3.38 -36.40
CA LEU A 73 10.10 -2.30 -37.36
C LEU A 73 11.14 -2.54 -38.47
N THR A 74 12.32 -2.98 -38.07
CA THR A 74 13.43 -3.28 -39.01
C THR A 74 13.08 -4.43 -39.95
N LEU A 75 12.51 -5.53 -39.40
CA LEU A 75 12.09 -6.67 -40.23
C LEU A 75 10.94 -6.31 -41.19
N ALA A 76 10.02 -5.48 -40.76
CA ALA A 76 8.94 -4.99 -41.63
C ALA A 76 9.44 -4.06 -42.72
N GLU A 77 10.37 -3.16 -42.42
CA GLU A 77 10.97 -2.24 -43.40
C GLU A 77 11.85 -2.99 -44.40
N ALA A 78 12.53 -4.06 -43.99
CA ALA A 78 13.29 -4.95 -44.88
C ALA A 78 12.40 -5.86 -45.73
N GLY A 79 11.06 -5.85 -45.56
CA GLY A 79 10.12 -6.71 -46.26
C GLY A 79 10.15 -8.18 -45.86
N VAL A 80 10.87 -8.52 -44.78
CA VAL A 80 10.98 -9.89 -44.24
C VAL A 80 9.71 -10.28 -43.47
N LEU A 81 9.09 -9.31 -42.80
CA LEU A 81 7.89 -9.51 -41.99
C LEU A 81 6.71 -8.70 -42.57
N PRO A 82 5.61 -9.36 -43.00
CA PRO A 82 4.44 -8.66 -43.49
C PRO A 82 3.81 -7.78 -42.41
N LEU A 83 3.16 -6.70 -42.81
CA LEU A 83 2.63 -5.66 -41.89
C LEU A 83 1.63 -6.19 -40.87
N ASN A 84 0.81 -7.17 -41.23
CA ASN A 84 -0.20 -7.76 -40.36
C ASN A 84 0.45 -8.54 -39.21
N GLU A 85 1.44 -9.38 -39.50
CA GLU A 85 2.23 -10.16 -38.56
C GLU A 85 3.12 -9.27 -37.68
N ALA A 86 3.70 -8.24 -38.30
CA ALA A 86 4.47 -7.23 -37.57
C ALA A 86 3.61 -6.48 -36.52
N ALA A 87 2.40 -6.07 -36.93
CA ALA A 87 1.46 -5.44 -35.99
C ALA A 87 1.03 -6.41 -34.86
N ALA A 88 0.84 -7.69 -35.17
CA ALA A 88 0.58 -8.72 -34.14
C ALA A 88 1.76 -8.88 -33.17
N ALA A 89 2.99 -8.87 -33.67
CA ALA A 89 4.19 -8.93 -32.83
C ALA A 89 4.31 -7.67 -31.92
N VAL A 90 3.94 -6.48 -32.44
CA VAL A 90 3.88 -5.23 -31.65
C VAL A 90 2.86 -5.33 -30.52
N ILE A 91 1.66 -5.88 -30.76
CA ILE A 91 0.67 -6.14 -29.70
C ILE A 91 1.27 -7.10 -28.66
N GLY A 92 1.90 -8.18 -29.12
CA GLY A 92 2.56 -9.14 -28.25
C GLY A 92 3.65 -8.49 -27.39
N ALA A 93 4.48 -7.63 -27.98
CA ALA A 93 5.51 -6.90 -27.27
C ALA A 93 4.91 -6.02 -26.15
N ASN A 94 3.78 -5.39 -26.39
CA ASN A 94 3.08 -4.58 -25.40
C ASN A 94 2.55 -5.44 -24.23
N ILE A 95 1.94 -6.59 -24.52
CA ILE A 95 1.50 -7.55 -23.49
C ILE A 95 2.71 -8.07 -22.69
N GLY A 96 3.83 -8.38 -23.38
CA GLY A 96 5.06 -8.89 -22.76
C GLY A 96 5.68 -7.95 -21.71
N THR A 97 5.45 -6.64 -21.81
CA THR A 97 5.93 -5.66 -20.80
C THR A 97 5.36 -5.92 -19.41
N THR A 98 4.21 -6.57 -19.33
CA THR A 98 3.57 -6.86 -18.02
C THR A 98 4.33 -7.91 -17.21
N ALA A 99 5.14 -8.75 -17.86
CA ALA A 99 5.91 -9.80 -17.18
C ALA A 99 6.89 -9.22 -16.15
N THR A 100 7.55 -8.09 -16.47
CA THR A 100 8.47 -7.43 -15.54
C THR A 100 7.74 -6.87 -14.31
N ALA A 101 6.54 -6.31 -14.50
CA ALA A 101 5.70 -5.84 -13.41
C ALA A 101 5.22 -6.99 -12.51
N VAL A 102 4.83 -8.13 -13.11
CA VAL A 102 4.43 -9.34 -12.36
C VAL A 102 5.58 -9.88 -11.54
N LEU A 103 6.78 -10.02 -12.12
CA LEU A 103 7.96 -10.50 -11.42
C LEU A 103 8.34 -9.57 -10.24
N ALA A 104 8.30 -8.26 -10.46
CA ALA A 104 8.56 -7.28 -9.41
C ALA A 104 7.51 -7.30 -8.27
N ALA A 105 6.29 -7.75 -8.56
CA ALA A 105 5.19 -7.77 -7.60
C ALA A 105 5.13 -9.03 -6.73
N ILE A 106 5.88 -10.11 -7.02
CA ILE A 106 5.79 -11.40 -6.31
C ILE A 106 5.99 -11.25 -4.80
N SER A 107 6.94 -10.41 -4.36
CA SER A 107 7.25 -10.15 -2.94
C SER A 107 6.93 -8.73 -2.51
N ALA A 108 6.13 -7.99 -3.30
CA ALA A 108 5.86 -6.59 -3.07
C ALA A 108 4.64 -6.38 -2.17
N THR A 109 4.41 -5.12 -1.77
CA THR A 109 3.24 -4.72 -0.98
C THR A 109 1.94 -4.98 -1.76
N PRO A 110 0.80 -5.16 -1.06
CA PRO A 110 -0.51 -5.36 -1.70
C PRO A 110 -0.85 -4.30 -2.75
N ASN A 111 -0.50 -3.05 -2.51
CA ASN A 111 -0.74 -1.98 -3.48
C ASN A 111 0.13 -2.13 -4.74
N ALA A 112 1.37 -2.58 -4.61
CA ALA A 112 2.22 -2.88 -5.76
C ALA A 112 1.69 -4.10 -6.55
N GLN A 113 1.19 -5.14 -5.86
CA GLN A 113 0.53 -6.29 -6.50
C GLN A 113 -0.75 -5.87 -7.25
N ARG A 114 -1.56 -5.00 -6.65
CA ARG A 114 -2.74 -4.41 -7.31
C ARG A 114 -2.37 -3.60 -8.55
N ALA A 115 -1.32 -2.78 -8.47
CA ALA A 115 -0.82 -2.00 -9.61
C ALA A 115 -0.30 -2.90 -10.74
N ALA A 116 0.44 -3.97 -10.41
CA ALA A 116 0.90 -4.96 -11.40
C ALA A 116 -0.28 -5.68 -12.07
N LEU A 117 -1.29 -6.11 -11.28
CA LEU A 117 -2.49 -6.74 -11.84
C LEU A 117 -3.29 -5.77 -12.72
N ALA A 118 -3.41 -4.50 -12.33
CA ALA A 118 -4.02 -3.46 -13.17
C ALA A 118 -3.30 -3.33 -14.52
N HIS A 119 -1.96 -3.31 -14.50
CA HIS A 119 -1.13 -3.23 -15.70
C HIS A 119 -1.33 -4.45 -16.60
N VAL A 120 -1.37 -5.66 -16.05
CA VAL A 120 -1.67 -6.89 -16.79
C VAL A 120 -3.05 -6.82 -17.42
N MET A 121 -4.08 -6.48 -16.65
CA MET A 121 -5.47 -6.41 -17.14
C MET A 121 -5.61 -5.37 -18.25
N PHE A 122 -5.00 -4.20 -18.10
CA PHE A 122 -5.01 -3.15 -19.10
C PHE A 122 -4.39 -3.64 -20.43
N ASN A 123 -3.16 -4.16 -20.39
CA ASN A 123 -2.45 -4.58 -21.60
C ASN A 123 -3.09 -5.81 -22.25
N LEU A 124 -3.57 -6.76 -21.46
CA LEU A 124 -4.23 -7.95 -21.98
C LEU A 124 -5.56 -7.60 -22.65
N LEU A 125 -6.40 -6.80 -22.01
CA LEU A 125 -7.69 -6.38 -22.55
C LEU A 125 -7.49 -5.54 -23.83
N THR A 126 -6.60 -4.55 -23.77
CA THR A 126 -6.27 -3.72 -24.93
C THR A 126 -5.69 -4.56 -26.07
N GLY A 127 -4.79 -5.50 -25.76
CA GLY A 127 -4.20 -6.40 -26.75
C GLY A 127 -5.22 -7.32 -27.42
N ILE A 128 -6.14 -7.91 -26.66
CA ILE A 128 -7.22 -8.74 -27.21
C ILE A 128 -8.10 -7.92 -28.16
N ILE A 129 -8.51 -6.73 -27.74
CA ILE A 129 -9.34 -5.84 -28.56
C ILE A 129 -8.58 -5.40 -29.82
N ALA A 130 -7.30 -5.06 -29.68
CA ALA A 130 -6.46 -4.68 -30.82
C ALA A 130 -6.27 -5.84 -31.81
N LEU A 131 -6.13 -7.09 -31.35
CA LEU A 131 -6.07 -8.27 -32.21
C LEU A 131 -7.37 -8.49 -32.99
N VAL A 132 -8.52 -8.33 -32.34
CA VAL A 132 -9.83 -8.43 -33.01
C VAL A 132 -10.03 -7.33 -34.04
N LEU A 133 -9.59 -6.12 -33.73
CA LEU A 133 -9.73 -4.95 -34.59
C LEU A 133 -8.53 -4.76 -35.53
N LEU A 134 -7.56 -5.67 -35.56
CA LEU A 134 -6.30 -5.53 -36.28
C LEU A 134 -6.50 -5.12 -37.74
N PRO A 135 -7.37 -5.80 -38.55
CA PRO A 135 -7.60 -5.38 -39.98
C PRO A 135 -8.19 -3.98 -40.07
N ALA A 136 -9.12 -3.63 -39.19
CA ALA A 136 -9.77 -2.32 -39.19
C ALA A 136 -8.80 -1.20 -38.80
N LEU A 137 -7.92 -1.44 -37.84
CA LEU A 137 -6.90 -0.49 -37.43
C LEU A 137 -5.86 -0.25 -38.51
N LEU A 138 -5.40 -1.30 -39.22
CA LEU A 138 -4.48 -1.16 -40.32
C LEU A 138 -5.13 -0.41 -41.51
N GLN A 139 -6.39 -0.69 -41.79
CA GLN A 139 -7.14 0.07 -42.83
C GLN A 139 -7.31 1.54 -42.44
N LEU A 140 -7.62 1.83 -41.17
CA LEU A 140 -7.72 3.20 -40.71
C LEU A 140 -6.39 3.94 -40.86
N ILE A 141 -5.27 3.29 -40.55
CA ILE A 141 -3.92 3.86 -40.71
C ILE A 141 -3.62 4.15 -42.16
N ALA A 142 -3.94 3.23 -43.09
CA ALA A 142 -3.78 3.45 -44.50
C ALA A 142 -4.60 4.68 -44.99
N ASN A 143 -5.83 4.83 -44.51
CA ASN A 143 -6.67 6.00 -44.83
C ASN A 143 -6.08 7.30 -44.25
N ILE A 144 -5.54 7.27 -43.03
CA ILE A 144 -4.88 8.43 -42.40
C ILE A 144 -3.62 8.83 -43.19
N GLN A 145 -2.80 7.86 -43.59
CA GLN A 145 -1.60 8.12 -44.38
C GLN A 145 -1.96 8.75 -45.73
N GLN A 146 -2.99 8.25 -46.39
CA GLN A 146 -3.48 8.81 -47.62
C GLN A 146 -4.05 10.24 -47.48
N LEU A 147 -4.80 10.49 -46.38
CA LEU A 147 -5.39 11.82 -46.11
C LEU A 147 -4.31 12.87 -45.83
N LEU A 148 -3.21 12.47 -45.19
CA LEU A 148 -2.12 13.35 -44.80
C LEU A 148 -0.99 13.40 -45.82
N ASP A 149 -1.16 12.75 -46.97
CA ASP A 149 -0.17 12.64 -48.08
C ASP A 149 1.21 12.13 -47.56
N LEU A 150 1.18 11.17 -46.63
CA LEU A 150 2.38 10.56 -46.08
C LEU A 150 2.85 9.40 -46.96
N ALA A 151 4.17 9.34 -47.19
CA ALA A 151 4.76 8.22 -47.90
C ALA A 151 4.48 6.89 -47.17
N PRO A 152 3.91 5.86 -47.84
CA PRO A 152 3.64 4.57 -47.20
C PRO A 152 4.93 3.84 -46.88
N SER A 153 5.24 3.73 -45.60
CA SER A 153 6.38 2.93 -45.08
C SER A 153 5.86 1.98 -44.03
N PRO A 154 6.29 0.71 -43.98
CA PRO A 154 5.92 -0.25 -42.95
C PRO A 154 6.26 0.24 -41.55
N ALA A 155 7.42 0.86 -41.35
CA ALA A 155 7.83 1.41 -40.05
C ALA A 155 6.89 2.53 -39.59
N MET A 156 6.50 3.46 -40.47
CA MET A 156 5.53 4.53 -40.17
C MET A 156 4.15 3.94 -39.82
N SER A 157 3.70 2.96 -40.60
CA SER A 157 2.42 2.29 -40.36
C SER A 157 2.39 1.61 -38.99
N LEU A 158 3.46 0.92 -38.59
CA LEU A 158 3.58 0.27 -37.28
C LEU A 158 3.72 1.27 -36.12
N ALA A 159 4.41 2.38 -36.30
CA ALA A 159 4.49 3.45 -35.32
C ALA A 159 3.12 4.10 -35.06
N LEU A 160 2.38 4.39 -36.11
CA LEU A 160 0.99 4.87 -36.02
C LEU A 160 0.08 3.81 -35.37
N PHE A 161 0.24 2.54 -35.75
CA PHE A 161 -0.49 1.43 -35.17
C PHE A 161 -0.25 1.34 -33.66
N HIS A 162 1.01 1.38 -33.25
CA HIS A 162 1.38 1.33 -31.82
C HIS A 162 0.76 2.49 -31.02
N THR A 163 0.79 3.69 -31.58
CA THR A 163 0.16 4.87 -30.97
C THR A 163 -1.36 4.73 -30.89
N LEU A 164 -1.98 4.32 -31.99
CA LEU A 164 -3.44 4.26 -32.12
C LEU A 164 -4.04 3.19 -31.19
N PHE A 165 -3.44 1.98 -31.12
CA PHE A 165 -4.00 0.95 -30.25
C PHE A 165 -3.79 1.25 -28.77
N ASN A 166 -2.69 1.91 -28.39
CA ASN A 166 -2.52 2.39 -27.00
C ASN A 166 -3.53 3.48 -26.65
N LEU A 167 -3.79 4.43 -27.57
CA LEU A 167 -4.82 5.44 -27.39
C LEU A 167 -6.22 4.79 -27.27
N LEU A 168 -6.52 3.79 -28.10
CA LEU A 168 -7.72 2.97 -27.98
C LEU A 168 -7.84 2.33 -26.60
N GLY A 169 -6.75 1.77 -26.09
CA GLY A 169 -6.70 1.21 -24.73
C GLY A 169 -7.06 2.23 -23.65
N VAL A 170 -6.51 3.44 -23.72
CA VAL A 170 -6.84 4.52 -22.79
C VAL A 170 -8.33 4.88 -22.87
N ILE A 171 -8.87 5.07 -24.08
CA ILE A 171 -10.28 5.42 -24.28
C ILE A 171 -11.21 4.34 -23.71
N LEU A 172 -10.89 3.06 -23.93
CA LEU A 172 -11.69 1.92 -23.44
C LEU A 172 -11.62 1.77 -21.92
N MET A 173 -10.44 1.98 -21.35
CA MET A 173 -10.24 1.78 -19.90
C MET A 173 -10.68 2.97 -19.06
N TRP A 174 -10.73 4.18 -19.62
CA TRP A 174 -11.13 5.39 -18.89
C TRP A 174 -12.45 5.20 -18.11
N PRO A 175 -13.57 4.77 -18.74
CA PRO A 175 -14.83 4.57 -18.02
C PRO A 175 -14.81 3.36 -17.08
N LEU A 176 -13.87 2.43 -17.25
CA LEU A 176 -13.74 1.22 -16.43
C LEU A 176 -12.82 1.41 -15.21
N THR A 177 -12.07 2.50 -15.16
CA THR A 177 -11.04 2.75 -14.13
C THR A 177 -11.59 2.63 -12.70
N GLU A 178 -12.76 3.21 -12.43
CA GLU A 178 -13.37 3.16 -11.11
C GLU A 178 -13.81 1.73 -10.72
N ARG A 179 -14.39 0.98 -11.68
CA ARG A 179 -14.80 -0.43 -11.47
C ARG A 179 -13.59 -1.32 -11.25
N LEU A 180 -12.55 -1.12 -12.06
CA LEU A 180 -11.28 -1.84 -11.92
C LEU A 180 -10.64 -1.53 -10.56
N GLY A 181 -10.61 -0.27 -10.13
CA GLY A 181 -10.11 0.14 -8.82
C GLY A 181 -10.84 -0.56 -7.67
N LYS A 182 -12.18 -0.60 -7.71
CA LYS A 182 -13.00 -1.32 -6.71
C LYS A 182 -12.73 -2.83 -6.71
N PHE A 183 -12.58 -3.44 -7.88
CA PHE A 183 -12.25 -4.85 -8.02
C PHE A 183 -10.86 -5.16 -7.42
N LEU A 184 -9.86 -4.35 -7.76
CA LEU A 184 -8.49 -4.54 -7.29
C LEU A 184 -8.33 -4.29 -5.78
N ALA A 185 -9.09 -3.35 -5.22
CA ALA A 185 -9.10 -3.08 -3.77
C ALA A 185 -9.55 -4.28 -2.93
N GLN A 186 -10.29 -5.24 -3.53
CA GLN A 186 -10.71 -6.47 -2.88
C GLN A 186 -9.71 -7.63 -3.06
N ARG A 187 -8.64 -7.42 -3.82
CA ARG A 187 -7.58 -8.41 -4.06
C ARG A 187 -6.35 -8.09 -3.23
N PHE A 188 -5.57 -9.12 -2.93
CA PHE A 188 -4.32 -9.00 -2.17
C PHE A 188 -4.52 -8.28 -0.82
N THR A 189 -5.65 -8.49 -0.15
CA THR A 189 -5.93 -7.90 1.16
C THR A 189 -5.04 -8.56 2.21
N THR A 190 -4.37 -7.74 3.03
CA THR A 190 -3.67 -8.22 4.21
C THR A 190 -4.61 -8.31 5.41
N GLN A 191 -4.19 -9.05 6.44
CA GLN A 191 -4.94 -9.07 7.71
C GLN A 191 -4.99 -7.67 8.36
N GLU A 192 -3.96 -6.84 8.14
CA GLU A 192 -3.91 -5.45 8.61
C GLU A 192 -4.98 -4.60 7.94
N GLU A 193 -5.10 -4.69 6.61
CA GLU A 193 -6.15 -3.99 5.86
C GLU A 193 -7.55 -4.45 6.28
N GLU A 194 -7.73 -5.75 6.55
CA GLU A 194 -9.00 -6.29 7.02
C GLU A 194 -9.33 -5.82 8.44
N GLN A 195 -8.35 -5.77 9.34
CA GLN A 195 -8.51 -5.24 10.69
C GLN A 195 -8.74 -3.73 10.70
N GLY A 196 -8.07 -2.99 9.80
CA GLY A 196 -8.23 -1.53 9.65
C GLY A 196 -9.53 -1.10 8.97
N ARG A 197 -10.28 -2.02 8.34
CA ARG A 197 -11.58 -1.68 7.74
C ARG A 197 -12.61 -1.36 8.82
N PRO A 198 -13.41 -0.30 8.65
CA PRO A 198 -14.51 0.00 9.56
C PRO A 198 -15.56 -1.13 9.52
N ARG A 199 -16.16 -1.43 10.68
CA ARG A 199 -17.18 -2.47 10.84
C ARG A 199 -18.56 -1.92 11.15
N TYR A 200 -18.62 -0.79 11.84
CA TYR A 200 -19.84 -0.21 12.37
C TYR A 200 -20.26 1.06 11.64
N ILE A 201 -19.30 1.80 11.08
CA ILE A 201 -19.52 3.08 10.40
C ILE A 201 -19.66 2.90 8.90
N ASP A 202 -20.74 3.46 8.31
CA ASP A 202 -20.97 3.53 6.87
C ASP A 202 -21.74 4.80 6.49
N ARG A 203 -21.94 5.05 5.19
CA ARG A 203 -22.64 6.24 4.69
C ARG A 203 -24.11 6.29 5.07
N ASN A 204 -24.79 5.13 5.22
CA ASN A 204 -26.21 5.09 5.56
C ASN A 204 -26.40 5.45 7.03
N VAL A 205 -25.51 4.93 7.89
CA VAL A 205 -25.50 5.24 9.33
C VAL A 205 -25.19 6.72 9.56
N ALA A 206 -24.29 7.32 8.76
CA ALA A 206 -23.95 8.74 8.87
C ALA A 206 -25.14 9.68 8.66
N ALA A 207 -26.16 9.26 7.92
CA ALA A 207 -27.37 10.06 7.67
C ALA A 207 -28.29 10.21 8.88
N VAL A 208 -28.13 9.35 9.91
CA VAL A 208 -28.98 9.35 11.12
C VAL A 208 -28.10 9.66 12.34
N PRO A 209 -28.12 10.89 12.88
CA PRO A 209 -27.15 11.36 13.89
C PRO A 209 -27.04 10.47 15.15
N SER A 210 -28.14 9.95 15.68
CA SER A 210 -28.13 9.08 16.85
C SER A 210 -27.45 7.73 16.57
N LEU A 211 -27.75 7.12 15.42
CA LEU A 211 -27.10 5.89 14.99
C LEU A 211 -25.62 6.10 14.67
N ALA A 212 -25.27 7.26 14.11
CA ALA A 212 -23.90 7.63 13.80
C ALA A 212 -23.03 7.69 15.08
N VAL A 213 -23.55 8.23 16.17
CA VAL A 213 -22.83 8.29 17.45
C VAL A 213 -22.65 6.90 18.04
N ASP A 214 -23.66 6.01 18.03
CA ASP A 214 -23.54 4.64 18.52
C ASP A 214 -22.53 3.81 17.70
N ALA A 215 -22.59 3.94 16.37
CA ALA A 215 -21.66 3.27 15.47
C ALA A 215 -20.23 3.76 15.69
N LEU A 216 -20.05 5.08 15.84
CA LEU A 216 -18.74 5.69 16.13
C LEU A 216 -18.21 5.24 17.50
N TYR A 217 -19.06 5.17 18.53
CA TYR A 217 -18.69 4.67 19.85
C TYR A 217 -18.08 3.27 19.76
N ARG A 218 -18.75 2.34 19.06
CA ARG A 218 -18.24 0.97 18.84
C ARG A 218 -16.93 0.94 18.08
N GLU A 219 -16.77 1.80 17.06
CA GLU A 219 -15.56 1.85 16.26
C GLU A 219 -14.36 2.43 17.06
N VAL A 220 -14.62 3.42 17.92
CA VAL A 220 -13.60 4.01 18.81
C VAL A 220 -13.15 3.01 19.90
N ILE A 221 -14.07 2.21 20.44
CA ILE A 221 -13.71 1.08 21.34
C ILE A 221 -12.80 0.10 20.63
N ARG A 222 -13.13 -0.29 19.40
CA ARG A 222 -12.30 -1.20 18.61
C ARG A 222 -10.91 -0.63 18.33
N LEU A 223 -10.83 0.66 17.99
CA LEU A 223 -9.57 1.37 17.81
C LEU A 223 -8.72 1.34 19.09
N GLY A 224 -9.34 1.60 20.25
CA GLY A 224 -8.69 1.55 21.54
C GLY A 224 -8.11 0.17 21.86
N GLY A 225 -8.90 -0.89 21.66
CA GLY A 225 -8.43 -2.28 21.83
C GLY A 225 -7.24 -2.61 20.95
N MET A 226 -7.27 -2.19 19.68
CA MET A 226 -6.14 -2.37 18.74
C MET A 226 -4.88 -1.64 19.22
N CYS A 227 -4.99 -0.40 19.70
CA CYS A 227 -3.87 0.36 20.24
C CYS A 227 -3.27 -0.31 21.49
N LEU A 228 -4.11 -0.74 22.42
CA LEU A 228 -3.64 -1.36 23.68
C LEU A 228 -3.06 -2.75 23.44
N GLN A 229 -3.60 -3.53 22.52
CA GLN A 229 -3.03 -4.81 22.11
C GLN A 229 -1.61 -4.64 21.54
N GLN A 230 -1.39 -3.61 20.74
CA GLN A 230 -0.05 -3.29 20.22
C GLN A 230 0.90 -2.86 21.36
N THR A 231 0.39 -2.12 22.34
CA THR A 231 1.16 -1.73 23.53
C THR A 231 1.63 -2.97 24.31
N GLN A 232 0.77 -3.97 24.49
CA GLN A 232 1.13 -5.22 25.15
C GLN A 232 2.33 -5.91 24.50
N ALA A 233 2.43 -5.88 23.18
CA ALA A 233 3.58 -6.44 22.47
C ALA A 233 4.89 -5.68 22.71
N ILE A 234 4.83 -4.42 23.17
CA ILE A 234 6.01 -3.60 23.43
C ILE A 234 6.53 -3.80 24.85
N TYR A 235 5.68 -3.73 25.87
CA TYR A 235 6.13 -3.79 27.27
C TYR A 235 6.57 -5.20 27.70
N HIS A 236 6.19 -6.25 26.98
CA HIS A 236 6.64 -7.62 27.26
C HIS A 236 7.73 -8.05 26.25
N PRO A 237 9.00 -7.69 26.48
CA PRO A 237 10.08 -7.91 25.52
C PRO A 237 10.39 -9.39 25.24
N THR A 238 10.04 -10.30 26.17
CA THR A 238 10.22 -11.75 26.04
C THR A 238 9.08 -12.43 25.28
N HIS A 239 7.89 -11.83 25.21
CA HIS A 239 6.87 -12.27 24.28
C HIS A 239 7.30 -11.88 22.86
N VAL A 240 7.84 -12.83 22.12
CA VAL A 240 7.95 -12.72 20.68
C VAL A 240 6.51 -12.55 20.19
N ALA A 241 6.16 -11.30 19.84
CA ALA A 241 4.88 -11.02 19.22
C ALA A 241 4.86 -11.77 17.87
N ASN A 242 4.24 -12.92 17.86
CA ASN A 242 3.93 -13.66 16.68
C ASN A 242 2.39 -13.62 16.56
N PRO A 243 1.84 -12.84 15.68
CA PRO A 243 2.42 -12.16 14.52
C PRO A 243 3.11 -10.80 14.85
N PRO A 244 3.96 -10.28 13.93
CA PRO A 244 4.61 -8.98 14.11
C PRO A 244 3.57 -7.87 14.32
N LEU A 245 3.97 -6.81 15.03
CA LEU A 245 3.14 -5.63 15.31
C LEU A 245 2.51 -5.09 14.02
N LYS A 246 1.17 -5.17 13.94
CA LYS A 246 0.38 -4.75 12.77
C LYS A 246 0.09 -3.25 12.87
N LEU A 247 1.13 -2.44 12.70
CA LEU A 247 1.05 -1.00 12.92
C LEU A 247 0.11 -0.27 11.93
N ASP A 248 -0.10 -0.81 10.73
CA ASP A 248 -0.83 -0.10 9.68
C ASP A 248 -2.36 -0.13 9.84
N ALA A 249 -2.92 -1.06 10.62
CA ALA A 249 -4.36 -1.17 10.81
C ALA A 249 -4.97 0.01 11.60
N VAL A 250 -4.24 0.54 12.59
CA VAL A 250 -4.71 1.66 13.43
C VAL A 250 -4.86 2.95 12.64
N PRO A 251 -3.87 3.43 11.87
CA PRO A 251 -4.03 4.64 11.07
C PRO A 251 -5.10 4.50 9.99
N MET A 252 -5.29 3.31 9.40
CA MET A 252 -6.36 3.09 8.42
C MET A 252 -7.75 3.26 9.04
N LEU A 253 -7.97 2.67 10.23
CA LEU A 253 -9.22 2.82 10.96
C LEU A 253 -9.42 4.26 11.44
N SER A 254 -8.37 4.90 11.97
CA SER A 254 -8.40 6.30 12.40
C SER A 254 -8.83 7.23 11.27
N GLN A 255 -8.25 7.08 10.07
CA GLN A 255 -8.64 7.86 8.89
C GLN A 255 -10.10 7.62 8.51
N SER A 256 -10.57 6.37 8.55
CA SER A 256 -11.98 6.04 8.25
C SER A 256 -12.94 6.68 9.25
N ILE A 257 -12.56 6.77 10.52
CA ILE A 257 -13.31 7.48 11.57
C ILE A 257 -13.40 8.98 11.25
N VAL A 258 -12.29 9.62 10.88
CA VAL A 258 -12.26 11.04 10.51
C VAL A 258 -13.15 11.32 9.31
N ASP A 259 -13.07 10.50 8.26
CA ASP A 259 -13.88 10.64 7.05
C ASP A 259 -15.38 10.47 7.34
N PHE A 260 -15.70 9.51 8.23
CA PHE A 260 -17.08 9.30 8.69
C PHE A 260 -17.62 10.52 9.45
N VAL A 261 -16.86 11.06 10.40
CA VAL A 261 -17.25 12.25 11.17
C VAL A 261 -17.45 13.46 10.26
N ASN A 262 -16.59 13.66 9.26
CA ASN A 262 -16.76 14.72 8.28
C ASN A 262 -18.07 14.55 7.50
N THR A 263 -18.51 13.33 7.24
CA THR A 263 -19.80 13.04 6.58
C THR A 263 -20.97 13.35 7.53
N VAL A 264 -20.88 12.92 8.79
CA VAL A 264 -21.91 13.18 9.81
C VAL A 264 -22.11 14.68 10.06
N ASN A 265 -21.03 15.46 10.08
CA ASN A 265 -21.05 16.92 10.29
C ASN A 265 -21.75 17.70 9.16
N GLN A 266 -22.06 17.07 8.02
CA GLN A 266 -22.86 17.68 6.96
C GLN A 266 -24.37 17.71 7.29
N HIS A 267 -24.79 17.02 8.34
CA HIS A 267 -26.18 16.92 8.76
C HIS A 267 -26.43 17.74 10.03
N VAL A 268 -27.65 18.29 10.14
CA VAL A 268 -28.06 19.02 11.36
C VAL A 268 -28.23 18.03 12.50
N MET A 269 -27.57 18.31 13.63
CA MET A 269 -27.56 17.43 14.79
C MET A 269 -28.21 18.09 16.02
N PRO A 270 -28.93 17.33 16.87
CA PRO A 270 -29.32 17.78 18.21
C PRO A 270 -28.09 18.08 19.06
N GLN A 271 -28.26 19.04 20.02
CA GLN A 271 -27.13 19.49 20.85
C GLN A 271 -26.49 18.36 21.67
N ASP A 272 -27.28 17.42 22.20
CA ASP A 272 -26.77 16.28 22.96
C ASP A 272 -25.97 15.32 22.10
N THR A 273 -26.44 15.01 20.89
CA THR A 273 -25.70 14.21 19.90
C THR A 273 -24.36 14.86 19.55
N SER A 274 -24.34 16.18 19.39
CA SER A 274 -23.10 16.93 19.10
C SER A 274 -22.10 16.86 20.27
N ARG A 275 -22.58 16.89 21.53
CA ARG A 275 -21.70 16.71 22.72
C ARG A 275 -21.09 15.33 22.77
N HIS A 276 -21.87 14.27 22.53
CA HIS A 276 -21.37 12.89 22.48
C HIS A 276 -20.34 12.73 21.35
N LEU A 277 -20.61 13.28 20.17
CA LEU A 277 -19.67 13.25 19.04
C LEU A 277 -18.35 13.94 19.41
N ALA A 278 -18.39 15.11 20.05
CA ALA A 278 -17.20 15.82 20.50
C ALA A 278 -16.38 15.03 21.54
N ALA A 279 -17.05 14.31 22.44
CA ALA A 279 -16.38 13.45 23.41
C ALA A 279 -15.74 12.24 22.75
N LEU A 280 -16.41 11.59 21.77
CA LEU A 280 -15.85 10.47 21.01
C LEU A 280 -14.64 10.90 20.17
N LEU A 281 -14.64 12.09 19.59
CA LEU A 281 -13.48 12.67 18.90
C LEU A 281 -12.30 12.89 19.84
N ARG A 282 -12.57 13.31 21.08
CA ARG A 282 -11.53 13.44 22.11
C ARG A 282 -10.93 12.10 22.48
N ILE A 283 -11.75 11.07 22.63
CA ILE A 283 -11.30 9.69 22.90
C ILE A 283 -10.47 9.17 21.71
N HIS A 284 -10.95 9.36 20.50
CA HIS A 284 -10.22 9.01 19.28
C HIS A 284 -8.81 9.65 19.30
N ARG A 285 -8.71 10.95 19.60
CA ARG A 285 -7.42 11.64 19.68
C ARG A 285 -6.50 11.07 20.77
N TYR A 286 -7.03 10.64 21.92
CA TYR A 286 -6.22 9.98 22.94
C TYR A 286 -5.64 8.67 22.43
N TYR A 287 -6.39 7.85 21.68
CA TYR A 287 -5.88 6.61 21.09
C TYR A 287 -4.90 6.85 19.95
N GLU A 288 -5.08 7.91 19.15
CA GLU A 288 -4.06 8.30 18.17
C GLU A 288 -2.72 8.60 18.82
N VAL A 289 -2.72 9.36 19.93
CA VAL A 289 -1.49 9.64 20.69
C VAL A 289 -0.91 8.35 21.29
N CYS A 290 -1.74 7.42 21.77
CA CYS A 290 -1.27 6.11 22.19
C CYS A 290 -0.54 5.38 21.07
N TYR A 291 -1.10 5.38 19.86
CA TYR A 291 -0.47 4.75 18.69
C TYR A 291 0.85 5.43 18.31
N GLU A 292 0.91 6.76 18.33
CA GLU A 292 2.15 7.50 18.05
C GLU A 292 3.26 7.09 19.03
N LEU A 293 2.95 6.99 20.35
CA LEU A 293 3.89 6.57 21.39
C LEU A 293 4.31 5.10 21.25
N VAL A 294 3.40 4.20 20.84
CA VAL A 294 3.73 2.81 20.48
C VAL A 294 4.77 2.78 19.36
N ARG A 295 4.56 3.58 18.33
CA ARG A 295 5.47 3.64 17.18
C ARG A 295 6.85 4.19 17.57
N GLU A 296 6.91 5.18 18.46
CA GLU A 296 8.16 5.74 18.97
C GLU A 296 8.92 4.75 19.85
N ALA A 297 8.24 3.96 20.68
CA ALA A 297 8.83 2.96 21.56
C ALA A 297 9.26 1.67 20.83
N THR A 298 8.65 1.33 19.68
CA THR A 298 8.93 0.09 18.96
C THR A 298 10.41 -0.11 18.58
N PRO A 299 11.17 0.88 18.10
CA PRO A 299 12.59 0.73 17.78
C PRO A 299 13.48 0.44 19.00
N LEU A 300 13.03 0.82 20.22
CA LEU A 300 13.78 0.62 21.47
C LEU A 300 13.60 -0.79 22.06
N ARG A 301 12.54 -1.49 21.65
CA ARG A 301 12.21 -2.84 22.11
C ARG A 301 13.37 -3.86 22.03
N PRO A 302 14.15 -3.95 20.90
CA PRO A 302 15.26 -4.89 20.82
C PRO A 302 16.34 -4.66 21.89
N HIS A 303 16.55 -3.42 22.32
CA HIS A 303 17.51 -3.08 23.39
C HIS A 303 17.02 -3.60 24.74
N VAL A 304 15.76 -3.41 25.06
CA VAL A 304 15.13 -3.95 26.27
C VAL A 304 15.12 -5.48 26.26
N ALA A 305 14.83 -6.11 25.10
CA ALA A 305 14.87 -7.55 24.94
C ALA A 305 16.26 -8.14 25.18
N LYS A 306 17.35 -7.46 24.76
CA LYS A 306 18.72 -7.86 25.05
C LYS A 306 19.03 -7.81 26.54
N LEU A 307 18.54 -6.81 27.27
CA LEU A 307 18.67 -6.74 28.72
C LEU A 307 17.93 -7.88 29.42
N ALA A 308 16.73 -8.22 28.95
CA ALA A 308 15.93 -9.31 29.48
C ALA A 308 16.57 -10.70 29.23
N ALA A 309 17.32 -10.87 28.15
CA ALA A 309 17.98 -12.12 27.80
C ALA A 309 19.25 -12.41 28.63
N THR A 310 19.71 -11.45 29.42
CA THR A 310 20.91 -11.59 30.29
C THR A 310 20.52 -11.47 31.74
N PRO A 311 21.27 -12.11 32.68
CA PRO A 311 21.05 -11.91 34.10
C PRO A 311 21.54 -10.52 34.55
N ASN A 312 20.80 -9.50 34.14
CA ASN A 312 21.12 -8.10 34.39
C ASN A 312 20.26 -7.56 35.56
N PRO A 313 20.83 -7.15 36.69
CA PRO A 313 20.09 -6.62 37.84
C PRO A 313 19.21 -5.41 37.46
N LEU A 314 19.70 -4.52 36.60
CA LEU A 314 18.91 -3.37 36.13
C LEU A 314 17.57 -3.80 35.54
N TYR A 315 17.55 -4.90 34.76
CA TYR A 315 16.34 -5.42 34.19
C TYR A 315 15.45 -6.12 35.22
N HIS A 316 16.01 -7.10 35.93
CA HIS A 316 15.25 -8.00 36.78
C HIS A 316 14.76 -7.32 38.08
N ASP A 317 15.60 -6.46 38.67
CA ASP A 317 15.31 -5.88 39.99
C ASP A 317 14.59 -4.51 39.88
N HIS A 318 14.73 -3.80 38.75
CA HIS A 318 14.19 -2.44 38.63
C HIS A 318 13.21 -2.28 37.47
N LEU A 319 13.57 -2.72 36.24
CA LEU A 319 12.74 -2.46 35.03
C LEU A 319 11.56 -3.43 34.97
N LEU A 320 11.78 -4.74 35.12
CA LEU A 320 10.74 -5.77 34.99
C LEU A 320 9.57 -5.58 35.97
N PRO A 321 9.78 -5.33 37.29
CA PRO A 321 8.66 -5.10 38.20
C PRO A 321 7.77 -3.91 37.79
N TRP A 322 8.38 -2.84 37.26
CA TRP A 322 7.66 -1.69 36.79
C TRP A 322 6.88 -2.02 35.48
N LEU A 323 7.48 -2.77 34.58
CA LEU A 323 6.80 -3.22 33.34
C LEU A 323 5.61 -4.14 33.63
N GLU A 324 5.71 -5.02 34.63
CA GLU A 324 4.60 -5.87 35.09
C GLU A 324 3.44 -5.03 35.63
N GLN A 325 3.73 -4.00 36.45
CA GLN A 325 2.70 -3.06 36.90
C GLN A 325 2.04 -2.32 35.72
N VAL A 326 2.83 -1.85 34.73
CA VAL A 326 2.34 -1.27 33.49
C VAL A 326 1.38 -2.23 32.79
N GLY A 327 1.73 -3.51 32.69
CA GLY A 327 0.90 -4.55 32.08
C GLY A 327 -0.44 -4.75 32.80
N CYS A 328 -0.43 -4.80 34.12
CA CYS A 328 -1.66 -4.92 34.93
C CYS A 328 -2.61 -3.74 34.69
N VAL A 329 -2.07 -2.50 34.64
CA VAL A 329 -2.89 -1.30 34.41
C VAL A 329 -3.41 -1.28 32.96
N LEU A 330 -2.60 -1.65 31.96
CA LEU A 330 -3.04 -1.73 30.57
C LEU A 330 -4.22 -2.68 30.35
N GLN A 331 -4.24 -3.83 31.06
CA GLN A 331 -5.38 -4.77 30.99
C GLN A 331 -6.67 -4.15 31.53
N GLN A 332 -6.57 -3.31 32.59
CA GLN A 332 -7.73 -2.60 33.14
C GLN A 332 -8.24 -1.50 32.19
N LEU A 333 -7.36 -0.94 31.35
CA LEU A 333 -7.67 0.15 30.41
C LEU A 333 -8.21 -0.34 29.06
N ASP A 334 -8.28 -1.66 28.82
CA ASP A 334 -8.75 -2.22 27.55
C ASP A 334 -10.28 -2.08 27.44
N PRO A 335 -10.78 -1.21 26.52
CA PRO A 335 -12.20 -0.94 26.40
C PRO A 335 -12.98 -2.09 25.74
N THR A 336 -12.29 -3.12 25.25
CA THR A 336 -12.92 -4.31 24.63
C THR A 336 -13.28 -5.38 25.67
N GLN A 337 -12.84 -5.25 26.91
CA GLN A 337 -13.19 -6.17 28.01
C GLN A 337 -14.64 -5.96 28.43
N ALA A 338 -15.35 -7.07 28.67
CA ALA A 338 -16.78 -7.05 28.97
C ALA A 338 -17.14 -6.25 30.24
N ASP A 339 -16.24 -6.22 31.20
CA ASP A 339 -16.37 -5.56 32.51
C ASP A 339 -15.61 -4.23 32.63
N PHE A 340 -15.17 -3.68 31.50
CA PHE A 340 -14.37 -2.44 31.46
C PHE A 340 -15.04 -1.26 32.17
N LEU A 341 -16.35 -1.10 32.03
CA LEU A 341 -17.10 0.02 32.63
C LEU A 341 -17.34 -0.15 34.12
N GLU A 342 -17.29 -1.39 34.64
CA GLU A 342 -17.58 -1.72 36.02
C GLU A 342 -16.33 -1.75 36.87
N ARG A 343 -15.15 -1.90 36.28
CA ARG A 343 -13.89 -2.00 37.02
C ARG A 343 -13.33 -0.62 37.41
N PRO A 344 -12.93 -0.44 38.70
CA PRO A 344 -12.16 0.73 39.04
C PRO A 344 -10.76 0.64 38.43
N ILE A 345 -10.32 1.69 37.78
CA ILE A 345 -8.97 1.80 37.23
C ILE A 345 -8.05 2.23 38.39
N ALA A 346 -7.18 1.31 38.83
CA ALA A 346 -6.26 1.52 39.94
C ALA A 346 -4.79 1.41 39.48
N GLY A 347 -3.86 1.99 40.23
CA GLY A 347 -2.42 1.82 40.02
C GLY A 347 -1.73 2.88 39.17
N ILE A 348 -2.44 3.88 38.61
CA ILE A 348 -1.84 4.95 37.77
C ILE A 348 -0.82 5.78 38.59
N GLU A 349 -1.12 6.08 39.85
CA GLU A 349 -0.21 6.81 40.74
C GLU A 349 1.05 5.98 41.04
N ALA A 350 0.88 4.70 41.33
CA ALA A 350 2.00 3.78 41.56
C ALA A 350 2.94 3.66 40.34
N ILE A 351 2.38 3.69 39.11
CA ILE A 351 3.19 3.75 37.88
C ILE A 351 4.01 5.04 37.80
N GLU A 352 3.44 6.17 38.19
CA GLU A 352 4.17 7.45 38.20
C GLU A 352 5.31 7.44 39.22
N GLU A 353 5.05 6.98 40.41
CA GLU A 353 6.08 6.86 41.48
C GLU A 353 7.18 5.87 41.10
N GLY A 354 6.80 4.69 40.58
CA GLY A 354 7.75 3.69 40.06
C GLY A 354 8.61 4.21 38.94
N TYR A 355 8.04 5.00 38.02
CA TYR A 355 8.79 5.67 36.93
C TYR A 355 9.82 6.66 37.50
N GLN A 356 9.48 7.47 38.49
CA GLN A 356 10.42 8.45 39.08
C GLN A 356 11.57 7.72 39.76
N THR A 357 11.28 6.65 40.49
CA THR A 357 12.29 5.81 41.13
C THR A 357 13.23 5.16 40.10
N LEU A 358 12.68 4.54 39.09
CA LEU A 358 13.43 3.92 37.99
C LEU A 358 14.29 4.95 37.22
N LYS A 359 13.74 6.12 36.94
CA LYS A 359 14.46 7.20 36.30
C LYS A 359 15.66 7.69 37.11
N ALA A 360 15.49 7.88 38.44
CA ALA A 360 16.57 8.29 39.35
C ALA A 360 17.70 7.24 39.31
N TYR A 361 17.35 5.96 39.41
CA TYR A 361 18.30 4.85 39.33
C TYR A 361 19.07 4.82 38.02
N LEU A 362 18.38 4.97 36.86
CA LEU A 362 19.02 4.99 35.56
C LEU A 362 20.01 6.16 35.42
N LEU A 363 19.64 7.35 35.92
CA LEU A 363 20.52 8.52 35.93
C LEU A 363 21.78 8.30 36.78
N GLU A 364 21.65 7.66 37.94
CA GLU A 364 22.77 7.30 38.82
C GLU A 364 23.71 6.30 38.14
N GLN A 365 23.15 5.25 37.47
CA GLN A 365 23.94 4.29 36.70
C GLN A 365 24.68 4.94 35.52
N GLY A 366 24.06 5.89 34.84
CA GLY A 366 24.72 6.67 33.82
C GLY A 366 25.84 7.56 34.32
N ALA A 367 25.64 8.21 35.47
CA ALA A 367 26.64 9.08 36.09
C ALA A 367 27.83 8.30 36.70
N SER A 368 27.59 7.10 37.23
CA SER A 368 28.64 6.24 37.80
C SER A 368 29.40 5.42 36.75
N GLY A 369 29.00 5.45 35.50
CA GLY A 369 29.62 4.66 34.43
C GLY A 369 29.18 3.21 34.37
N GLY A 370 28.19 2.79 35.18
CA GLY A 370 27.59 1.46 35.14
C GLY A 370 26.74 1.22 33.88
N LEU A 371 26.25 2.30 33.26
CA LEU A 371 25.50 2.28 32.01
C LEU A 371 26.03 3.39 31.08
N SER A 372 26.14 3.13 29.77
CA SER A 372 26.49 4.21 28.84
C SER A 372 25.35 5.24 28.77
N VAL A 373 25.69 6.51 28.61
CA VAL A 373 24.74 7.63 28.55
C VAL A 373 23.70 7.41 27.44
N GLU A 374 24.10 6.85 26.32
CA GLU A 374 23.22 6.54 25.19
C GLU A 374 22.15 5.51 25.59
N LYS A 375 22.55 4.39 26.20
CA LYS A 375 21.62 3.37 26.68
C LYS A 375 20.72 3.86 27.81
N MET A 376 21.26 4.70 28.71
CA MET A 376 20.48 5.36 29.75
C MET A 376 19.36 6.21 29.14
N ASP A 377 19.68 7.07 28.15
CA ASP A 377 18.70 7.92 27.48
C ASP A 377 17.62 7.09 26.76
N GLU A 378 18.02 6.02 26.05
CA GLU A 378 17.09 5.10 25.39
C GLU A 378 16.11 4.46 26.37
N LEU A 379 16.56 3.97 27.50
CA LEU A 379 15.70 3.36 28.53
C LEU A 379 14.77 4.38 29.19
N ILE A 380 15.27 5.57 29.51
CA ILE A 380 14.46 6.65 30.06
C ILE A 380 13.37 7.05 29.06
N ARG A 381 13.70 7.17 27.78
CA ARG A 381 12.74 7.47 26.73
C ARG A 381 11.67 6.39 26.60
N TYR A 382 12.09 5.13 26.53
CA TYR A 382 11.18 3.99 26.47
C TYR A 382 10.17 3.97 27.65
N CYS A 383 10.66 4.13 28.88
CA CYS A 383 9.80 4.18 30.06
C CYS A 383 8.90 5.43 30.09
N SER A 384 9.41 6.58 29.64
CA SER A 384 8.65 7.83 29.53
C SER A 384 7.50 7.70 28.54
N ASP A 385 7.72 7.06 27.40
CA ASP A 385 6.71 6.88 26.36
C ASP A 385 5.61 5.92 26.83
N LEU A 386 5.96 4.82 27.48
CA LEU A 386 4.98 3.91 28.11
C LEU A 386 4.15 4.62 29.18
N ARG A 387 4.78 5.40 30.05
CA ARG A 387 4.08 6.21 31.09
C ARG A 387 3.11 7.21 30.45
N ARG A 388 3.54 7.93 29.40
CA ARG A 388 2.70 8.89 28.66
C ARG A 388 1.52 8.19 28.00
N LEU A 389 1.76 7.02 27.41
CA LEU A 389 0.73 6.20 26.78
C LEU A 389 -0.34 5.80 27.80
N LEU A 390 0.05 5.29 28.96
CA LEU A 390 -0.89 4.94 30.03
C LEU A 390 -1.75 6.13 30.46
N LYS A 391 -1.16 7.33 30.59
CA LYS A 391 -1.90 8.55 30.91
C LYS A 391 -2.94 8.90 29.83
N GLN A 392 -2.62 8.69 28.55
CA GLN A 392 -3.58 8.93 27.47
C GLN A 392 -4.68 7.87 27.44
N ALA A 393 -4.32 6.59 27.59
CA ALA A 393 -5.30 5.51 27.68
C ALA A 393 -6.25 5.68 28.88
N HIS A 394 -5.73 6.12 30.02
CA HIS A 394 -6.55 6.44 31.20
C HIS A 394 -7.54 7.58 30.95
N LYS A 395 -7.10 8.67 30.27
CA LYS A 395 -8.01 9.76 29.88
C LYS A 395 -9.09 9.27 28.92
N ALA A 396 -8.74 8.38 27.97
CA ALA A 396 -9.70 7.78 27.06
C ALA A 396 -10.74 6.95 27.84
N ALA A 397 -10.29 6.09 28.75
CA ALA A 397 -11.14 5.25 29.59
C ALA A 397 -12.09 6.08 30.46
N HIS A 398 -11.57 7.10 31.14
CA HIS A 398 -12.41 8.01 31.96
C HIS A 398 -13.46 8.74 31.12
N THR A 399 -13.10 9.18 29.91
CA THR A 399 -14.05 9.86 29.02
C THR A 399 -15.07 8.86 28.46
N LEU A 400 -14.69 7.61 28.13
CA LEU A 400 -15.62 6.55 27.70
C LEU A 400 -16.70 6.29 28.74
N ASN A 401 -16.33 6.20 30.02
CA ASN A 401 -17.28 6.01 31.12
C ASN A 401 -18.30 7.14 31.23
N SER A 402 -17.94 8.37 30.84
CA SER A 402 -18.86 9.54 30.86
C SER A 402 -19.79 9.62 29.65
N VAL A 403 -19.51 8.88 28.58
CA VAL A 403 -20.20 8.97 27.27
C VAL A 403 -20.98 7.68 26.96
N HIS A 404 -20.93 6.68 27.85
CA HIS A 404 -21.67 5.45 27.64
C HIS A 404 -23.15 5.78 27.38
N PRO A 405 -23.74 5.35 26.25
CA PRO A 405 -25.18 5.54 26.03
C PRO A 405 -25.93 4.83 27.16
N HIS A 406 -26.58 5.60 28.02
CA HIS A 406 -27.41 5.04 29.08
C HIS A 406 -28.40 4.06 28.46
N GLN A 407 -28.49 2.86 29.02
CA GLN A 407 -29.48 1.83 28.67
C GLN A 407 -30.93 2.24 29.04
N GLU A 408 -31.23 3.52 29.13
CA GLU A 408 -32.56 4.04 29.57
C GLU A 408 -33.65 3.99 28.53
N ASN A 409 -33.41 3.53 27.29
CA ASN A 409 -34.49 3.37 26.31
C ASN A 409 -34.29 2.11 25.43
N ALA A 410 -34.19 0.94 26.04
CA ALA A 410 -34.55 -0.29 25.31
C ALA A 410 -36.10 -0.35 25.30
N PRO A 411 -36.77 -0.25 24.13
CA PRO A 411 -38.20 -0.56 24.09
C PRO A 411 -38.36 -2.02 24.48
N GLN A 412 -39.07 -2.25 25.59
CA GLN A 412 -39.62 -3.56 25.92
C GLN A 412 -40.61 -3.94 24.83
N PHE A 413 -40.13 -4.62 23.80
CA PHE A 413 -41.00 -5.36 22.92
C PHE A 413 -41.28 -6.72 23.61
N ALA A 414 -42.44 -6.81 24.22
CA ALA A 414 -43.08 -8.04 24.67
C ALA A 414 -43.56 -8.85 23.44
#